data_635f78d8669fddb2d256b1d404d4980f
#
_entry.id   635f78d8669fddb2d256b1d404d4980f
#
_cell.length_a   1.000
_cell.length_b   1.000
_cell.length_c   1.000
_cell.angle_alpha   90.00
_cell.angle_beta   90.00
_cell.angle_gamma   90.00
#
_symmetry.space_group_name_H-M   'P 1'
#
loop_
_entity.id
_entity.type
_entity.pdbx_description
1 polymer ?
#
loop_
_entity_poly.entity_id
_entity_poly.type
_entity_poly.pdbx_seq_one_letter_code
_entity_poly.pdbx_strand_id
1 'polypeptide(L)'
;MPKIGNIILPDFPLLLAPMEDVSDPPFRRLCKQHGADLMYSEFISSEGLIRDAIKSRMKLDIFDYERPVGIQIFGGDEEAMALSSKIVSTVNPDIIDINFGCPVKKVVCKGAGAGVLKDVDLMIRLTQAVIDSTDLPVTVKTRLGWDDSSINIDEVAERLQDIGVAALSIHARTRAQMYKGHSDWSHIARVKNNPRITMPIFGNGDIDSPEKALKYKSEYGIDGIMIGRAAIGYPWIFNEIKHYFKTGEHLAKPTVVNRVEAVRNHLTWAMEWKGERLGIVETRPHYANYFKGIQSFKEHRQKLVTLSTPEELFAALNEIEEVYSEYQF
;
A
#
# COMPACT_ATOMS: atom_id res chain seq x y z
N MET A 1 -2.15 20.78 -6.20
CA MET A 1 -1.60 19.93 -5.10
C MET A 1 -2.77 19.37 -4.29
N PRO A 2 -2.98 18.06 -4.25
CA PRO A 2 -4.01 17.45 -3.42
C PRO A 2 -3.72 17.67 -1.94
N LYS A 3 -4.80 17.77 -1.16
CA LYS A 3 -4.71 18.02 0.28
C LYS A 3 -5.58 17.02 1.05
N ILE A 4 -5.01 16.37 2.06
CA ILE A 4 -5.71 15.46 2.96
C ILE A 4 -5.73 16.08 4.36
N GLY A 5 -6.86 16.63 4.77
CA GLY A 5 -6.91 17.45 5.98
C GLY A 5 -5.94 18.64 5.88
N ASN A 6 -4.94 18.69 6.75
CA ASN A 6 -3.89 19.73 6.74
C ASN A 6 -2.61 19.30 5.97
N ILE A 7 -2.55 18.07 5.46
CA ILE A 7 -1.40 17.52 4.77
C ILE A 7 -1.44 17.94 3.31
N ILE A 8 -0.44 18.69 2.87
CA ILE A 8 -0.27 19.10 1.46
C ILE A 8 0.66 18.09 0.81
N LEU A 9 0.19 17.38 -0.21
CA LEU A 9 0.98 16.45 -0.98
C LEU A 9 1.57 17.13 -2.23
N PRO A 10 2.60 16.54 -2.87
CA PRO A 10 3.08 16.99 -4.19
C PRO A 10 1.95 17.09 -5.23
N ASP A 11 2.20 17.75 -6.34
CA ASP A 11 1.19 17.98 -7.38
C ASP A 11 0.53 16.68 -7.90
N PHE A 12 1.31 15.62 -8.03
CA PHE A 12 0.80 14.30 -8.35
C PHE A 12 1.51 13.25 -7.50
N PRO A 13 1.03 12.97 -6.27
CA PRO A 13 1.70 12.10 -5.33
C PRO A 13 1.66 10.64 -5.75
N LEU A 14 2.72 9.93 -5.40
CA LEU A 14 2.85 8.49 -5.53
C LEU A 14 2.71 7.85 -4.15
N LEU A 15 1.65 7.06 -3.97
CA LEU A 15 1.31 6.44 -2.70
C LEU A 15 1.75 4.97 -2.69
N LEU A 16 2.30 4.48 -1.57
CA LEU A 16 2.46 3.05 -1.35
C LEU A 16 1.14 2.45 -0.84
N ALA A 17 0.65 1.42 -1.51
CA ALA A 17 -0.56 0.71 -1.08
C ALA A 17 -0.35 -0.07 0.24
N PRO A 18 -1.34 -0.13 1.12
CA PRO A 18 -1.36 -1.04 2.26
C PRO A 18 -1.44 -2.49 1.77
N MET A 19 -0.47 -3.32 2.17
CA MET A 19 -0.37 -4.73 1.76
C MET A 19 0.02 -5.59 2.97
N GLU A 20 -0.81 -6.59 3.28
CA GLU A 20 -0.54 -7.55 4.37
C GLU A 20 0.77 -8.30 4.14
N ASP A 21 1.55 -8.47 5.18
CA ASP A 21 2.87 -9.12 5.20
C ASP A 21 3.89 -8.47 4.23
N VAL A 22 3.70 -7.19 3.86
CA VAL A 22 4.56 -6.47 2.90
C VAL A 22 4.84 -5.03 3.32
N SER A 23 3.82 -4.22 3.63
CA SER A 23 4.00 -2.79 3.91
C SER A 23 4.31 -2.54 5.40
N ASP A 24 5.25 -3.31 5.94
CA ASP A 24 5.83 -3.13 7.26
C ASP A 24 6.80 -1.92 7.30
N PRO A 25 7.21 -1.46 8.49
CA PRO A 25 8.09 -0.30 8.60
C PRO A 25 9.39 -0.39 7.80
N PRO A 26 10.13 -1.54 7.77
CA PRO A 26 11.32 -1.69 6.95
C PRO A 26 11.08 -1.48 5.45
N PHE A 27 10.00 -2.06 4.92
CA PHE A 27 9.66 -1.90 3.51
C PHE A 27 9.15 -0.48 3.20
N ARG A 28 8.35 0.12 4.08
CA ARG A 28 7.93 1.52 3.94
C ARG A 28 9.13 2.47 3.93
N ARG A 29 10.15 2.21 4.76
CA ARG A 29 11.41 2.96 4.77
C ARG A 29 12.11 2.93 3.41
N LEU A 30 12.24 1.77 2.79
CA LEU A 30 12.77 1.63 1.43
C LEU A 30 11.96 2.42 0.42
N CYS A 31 10.63 2.27 0.42
CA CYS A 31 9.77 3.00 -0.50
C CYS A 31 9.88 4.52 -0.32
N LYS A 32 10.01 5.00 0.92
CA LYS A 32 10.24 6.42 1.21
C LYS A 32 11.55 6.92 0.64
N GLN A 33 12.65 6.19 0.83
CA GLN A 33 13.96 6.53 0.27
C GLN A 33 13.94 6.58 -1.26
N HIS A 34 13.06 5.79 -1.89
CA HIS A 34 12.88 5.77 -3.34
C HIS A 34 11.74 6.67 -3.84
N GLY A 35 11.20 7.56 -2.99
CA GLY A 35 10.35 8.64 -3.43
C GLY A 35 8.84 8.40 -3.30
N ALA A 36 8.38 7.41 -2.51
CA ALA A 36 6.98 7.36 -2.10
C ALA A 36 6.61 8.61 -1.29
N ASP A 37 5.50 9.26 -1.63
CA ASP A 37 5.07 10.52 -1.02
C ASP A 37 4.22 10.31 0.23
N LEU A 38 3.34 9.31 0.19
CA LEU A 38 2.46 8.90 1.28
C LEU A 38 2.43 7.38 1.38
N MET A 39 2.48 6.86 2.58
CA MET A 39 2.44 5.43 2.84
C MET A 39 1.37 5.07 3.84
N TYR A 40 0.95 3.81 3.79
CA TYR A 40 0.01 3.24 4.75
C TYR A 40 0.61 2.00 5.40
N SER A 41 0.27 1.78 6.67
CA SER A 41 0.60 0.54 7.36
C SER A 41 -0.07 -0.66 6.68
N GLU A 42 0.33 -1.87 7.05
CA GLU A 42 -0.53 -3.04 6.85
C GLU A 42 -1.88 -2.81 7.53
N PHE A 43 -2.96 -3.42 7.00
CA PHE A 43 -4.27 -3.22 7.59
C PHE A 43 -4.44 -3.99 8.91
N ILE A 44 -5.03 -3.32 9.90
CA ILE A 44 -5.19 -3.81 11.27
C ILE A 44 -6.65 -4.14 11.53
N SER A 45 -6.90 -5.35 12.04
CA SER A 45 -8.26 -5.73 12.46
C SER A 45 -8.68 -4.92 13.68
N SER A 46 -9.84 -4.24 13.63
CA SER A 46 -10.43 -3.54 14.76
C SER A 46 -10.64 -4.46 15.95
N GLU A 47 -11.23 -5.63 15.73
CA GLU A 47 -11.40 -6.68 16.72
C GLU A 47 -10.09 -7.18 17.35
N GLY A 48 -9.02 -7.28 16.54
CA GLY A 48 -7.70 -7.66 17.02
C GLY A 48 -7.06 -6.56 17.85
N LEU A 49 -7.26 -5.31 17.49
CA LEU A 49 -6.67 -4.15 18.16
C LEU A 49 -7.31 -3.90 19.52
N ILE A 50 -8.64 -3.91 19.61
CA ILE A 50 -9.35 -3.71 20.89
C ILE A 50 -9.13 -4.85 21.89
N ARG A 51 -8.77 -6.06 21.41
CA ARG A 51 -8.40 -7.21 22.25
C ARG A 51 -6.91 -7.29 22.55
N ASP A 52 -6.16 -6.26 22.22
CA ASP A 52 -4.72 -6.15 22.48
C ASP A 52 -3.87 -7.27 21.86
N ALA A 53 -4.28 -7.76 20.67
CA ALA A 53 -3.55 -8.80 19.99
C ALA A 53 -2.14 -8.31 19.57
N ILE A 54 -1.09 -9.02 19.95
CA ILE A 54 0.32 -8.64 19.72
C ILE A 54 0.58 -8.25 18.27
N LYS A 55 0.10 -9.05 17.29
CA LYS A 55 0.27 -8.74 15.86
C LYS A 55 -0.40 -7.45 15.43
N SER A 56 -1.56 -7.12 16.03
CA SER A 56 -2.26 -5.87 15.73
C SER A 56 -1.51 -4.67 16.32
N ARG A 57 -0.94 -4.83 17.51
CA ARG A 57 -0.11 -3.80 18.16
C ARG A 57 1.15 -3.49 17.38
N MET A 58 1.88 -4.50 16.92
CA MET A 58 3.10 -4.30 16.12
C MET A 58 2.86 -3.49 14.84
N LYS A 59 1.69 -3.62 14.24
CA LYS A 59 1.34 -2.86 13.03
C LYS A 59 1.03 -1.37 13.29
N LEU A 60 0.95 -0.96 14.55
CA LEU A 60 0.86 0.46 14.92
C LEU A 60 2.20 1.19 14.84
N ASP A 61 3.32 0.47 14.73
CA ASP A 61 4.63 1.07 14.70
C ASP A 61 4.82 1.91 13.43
N ILE A 62 5.03 3.21 13.66
CA ILE A 62 5.33 4.21 12.63
C ILE A 62 6.53 5.04 13.09
N PHE A 63 7.25 5.60 12.13
CA PHE A 63 8.49 6.33 12.39
C PHE A 63 8.50 7.68 11.65
N ASP A 64 9.19 8.66 12.21
CA ASP A 64 9.22 10.02 11.64
C ASP A 64 9.80 10.07 10.22
N TYR A 65 10.73 9.17 9.89
CA TYR A 65 11.34 9.13 8.55
C TYR A 65 10.35 8.75 7.43
N GLU A 66 9.21 8.16 7.75
CA GLU A 66 8.21 7.71 6.76
C GLU A 66 7.02 8.66 6.59
N ARG A 67 6.96 9.74 7.38
CA ARG A 67 5.86 10.71 7.31
C ARG A 67 5.79 11.44 5.95
N PRO A 68 4.59 11.77 5.44
CA PRO A 68 3.30 11.43 6.03
C PRO A 68 2.97 9.94 5.91
N VAL A 69 2.38 9.37 6.97
CA VAL A 69 2.02 7.95 7.06
C VAL A 69 0.62 7.76 7.64
N GLY A 70 -0.19 6.94 6.99
CA GLY A 70 -1.50 6.54 7.47
C GLY A 70 -1.48 5.16 8.13
N ILE A 71 -2.26 4.98 9.19
CA ILE A 71 -2.56 3.66 9.76
C ILE A 71 -3.90 3.20 9.21
N GLN A 72 -3.90 2.00 8.58
CA GLN A 72 -5.10 1.43 8.00
C GLN A 72 -5.76 0.42 8.93
N ILE A 73 -7.06 0.61 9.20
CA ILE A 73 -7.90 -0.31 10.00
C ILE A 73 -9.00 -0.94 9.15
N PHE A 74 -9.51 -2.09 9.58
CA PHE A 74 -10.68 -2.72 8.99
C PHE A 74 -11.54 -3.43 10.05
N GLY A 75 -12.84 -3.43 9.84
CA GLY A 75 -13.82 -4.10 10.71
C GLY A 75 -15.20 -4.11 10.07
N GLY A 76 -16.14 -4.75 10.73
CA GLY A 76 -17.56 -4.80 10.34
C GLY A 76 -18.49 -4.40 11.50
N ASP A 77 -17.94 -3.88 12.58
CA ASP A 77 -18.66 -3.44 13.76
C ASP A 77 -18.33 -1.97 14.08
N GLU A 78 -19.34 -1.14 14.27
CA GLU A 78 -19.21 0.33 14.42
C GLU A 78 -18.46 0.69 15.70
N GLU A 79 -18.78 0.03 16.82
CA GLU A 79 -18.12 0.29 18.11
C GLU A 79 -16.65 -0.11 18.09
N ALA A 80 -16.34 -1.29 17.51
CA ALA A 80 -14.97 -1.75 17.38
C ALA A 80 -14.14 -0.83 16.47
N MET A 81 -14.71 -0.29 15.39
CA MET A 81 -14.06 0.68 14.52
C MET A 81 -13.79 2.00 15.25
N ALA A 82 -14.76 2.53 15.99
CA ALA A 82 -14.62 3.73 16.81
C ALA A 82 -13.53 3.58 17.89
N LEU A 83 -13.54 2.47 18.63
CA LEU A 83 -12.53 2.19 19.66
C LEU A 83 -11.13 2.02 19.05
N SER A 84 -11.04 1.33 17.90
CA SER A 84 -9.76 1.17 17.19
C SER A 84 -9.19 2.50 16.72
N SER A 85 -10.05 3.40 16.23
CA SER A 85 -9.64 4.76 15.83
C SER A 85 -9.01 5.52 16.99
N LYS A 86 -9.60 5.44 18.19
CA LYS A 86 -9.03 6.05 19.42
C LYS A 86 -7.67 5.46 19.76
N ILE A 87 -7.52 4.12 19.69
CA ILE A 87 -6.23 3.46 19.95
C ILE A 87 -5.19 3.91 18.90
N VAL A 88 -5.55 3.92 17.61
CA VAL A 88 -4.66 4.38 16.53
C VAL A 88 -4.24 5.83 16.75
N SER A 89 -5.14 6.70 17.20
CA SER A 89 -4.82 8.12 17.46
C SER A 89 -3.74 8.29 18.54
N THR A 90 -3.57 7.32 19.47
CA THR A 90 -2.54 7.42 20.53
C THR A 90 -1.10 7.35 20.00
N VAL A 91 -0.89 6.75 18.82
CA VAL A 91 0.45 6.68 18.19
C VAL A 91 0.68 7.82 17.21
N ASN A 92 -0.27 8.77 17.11
CA ASN A 92 -0.17 10.00 16.36
C ASN A 92 0.24 9.82 14.87
N PRO A 93 -0.50 9.00 14.08
CA PRO A 93 -0.29 8.95 12.62
C PRO A 93 -0.76 10.25 11.97
N ASP A 94 -0.40 10.45 10.71
CA ASP A 94 -0.88 11.61 9.96
C ASP A 94 -2.32 11.42 9.44
N ILE A 95 -2.74 10.16 9.25
CA ILE A 95 -4.03 9.76 8.67
C ILE A 95 -4.51 8.46 9.30
N ILE A 96 -5.83 8.34 9.48
CA ILE A 96 -6.48 7.03 9.69
C ILE A 96 -7.14 6.63 8.37
N ASP A 97 -6.80 5.45 7.84
CA ASP A 97 -7.37 4.94 6.61
C ASP A 97 -8.26 3.71 6.89
N ILE A 98 -9.37 3.59 6.18
CA ILE A 98 -10.31 2.49 6.33
C ILE A 98 -10.24 1.56 5.12
N ASN A 99 -10.05 0.26 5.36
CA ASN A 99 -10.01 -0.75 4.31
C ASN A 99 -11.38 -1.35 4.03
N PHE A 100 -11.95 -0.99 2.89
CA PHE A 100 -13.12 -1.66 2.28
C PHE A 100 -12.78 -2.40 0.98
N GLY A 101 -11.49 -2.72 0.78
CA GLY A 101 -11.02 -3.33 -0.47
C GLY A 101 -10.42 -4.74 -0.35
N CYS A 102 -10.11 -5.23 0.86
CA CYS A 102 -9.49 -6.55 1.06
C CYS A 102 -10.44 -7.68 0.62
N PRO A 103 -10.09 -8.48 -0.43
CA PRO A 103 -11.00 -9.50 -0.97
C PRO A 103 -10.86 -10.87 -0.28
N VAL A 104 -9.96 -11.01 0.69
CA VAL A 104 -9.62 -12.27 1.34
C VAL A 104 -10.83 -12.86 2.05
N LYS A 105 -11.13 -14.14 1.78
CA LYS A 105 -12.31 -14.84 2.31
C LYS A 105 -12.47 -14.69 3.82
N LYS A 106 -11.39 -14.85 4.58
CA LYS A 106 -11.38 -14.74 6.06
C LYS A 106 -11.84 -13.37 6.55
N VAL A 107 -11.55 -12.29 5.83
CA VAL A 107 -11.98 -10.92 6.14
C VAL A 107 -13.44 -10.72 5.71
N VAL A 108 -13.75 -11.08 4.47
CA VAL A 108 -15.08 -10.91 3.86
C VAL A 108 -16.17 -11.67 4.61
N CYS A 109 -15.91 -12.91 5.06
CA CYS A 109 -16.89 -13.71 5.81
C CYS A 109 -17.23 -13.12 7.20
N LYS A 110 -16.42 -12.17 7.69
CA LYS A 110 -16.69 -11.42 8.93
C LYS A 110 -17.45 -10.11 8.68
N GLY A 111 -17.95 -9.87 7.47
CA GLY A 111 -18.62 -8.61 7.10
C GLY A 111 -17.66 -7.42 7.05
N ALA A 112 -16.33 -7.65 6.85
CA ALA A 112 -15.31 -6.61 6.85
C ALA A 112 -14.58 -6.52 5.50
N GLY A 113 -13.72 -5.52 5.34
CA GLY A 113 -13.00 -5.28 4.09
C GLY A 113 -13.94 -5.17 2.89
N ALA A 114 -13.66 -5.87 1.80
CA ALA A 114 -14.53 -5.85 0.63
C ALA A 114 -15.92 -6.50 0.84
N GLY A 115 -16.16 -7.15 1.98
CA GLY A 115 -17.49 -7.66 2.36
C GLY A 115 -18.51 -6.54 2.54
N VAL A 116 -18.06 -5.38 2.99
CA VAL A 116 -18.89 -4.18 3.21
C VAL A 116 -19.41 -3.57 1.90
N LEU A 117 -18.81 -3.86 0.74
CA LEU A 117 -19.28 -3.40 -0.57
C LEU A 117 -20.71 -3.84 -0.93
N LYS A 118 -21.26 -4.82 -0.22
CA LYS A 118 -22.65 -5.28 -0.38
C LYS A 118 -23.65 -4.43 0.38
N ASP A 119 -23.21 -3.62 1.32
CA ASP A 119 -24.03 -2.79 2.19
C ASP A 119 -23.36 -1.42 2.35
N VAL A 120 -23.75 -0.50 1.45
CA VAL A 120 -23.20 0.87 1.46
C VAL A 120 -23.63 1.63 2.71
N ASP A 121 -24.82 1.34 3.25
CA ASP A 121 -25.28 1.99 4.48
C ASP A 121 -24.40 1.60 5.68
N LEU A 122 -24.02 0.32 5.77
CA LEU A 122 -23.04 -0.13 6.77
C LEU A 122 -21.68 0.54 6.55
N MET A 123 -21.21 0.66 5.30
CA MET A 123 -19.96 1.36 4.97
C MET A 123 -19.96 2.78 5.52
N ILE A 124 -21.03 3.52 5.31
CA ILE A 124 -21.19 4.89 5.79
C ILE A 124 -21.20 4.95 7.32
N ARG A 125 -21.95 4.08 7.99
CA ARG A 125 -21.98 4.04 9.47
C ARG A 125 -20.62 3.71 10.06
N LEU A 126 -19.91 2.71 9.55
CA LEU A 126 -18.55 2.35 9.98
C LEU A 126 -17.58 3.53 9.82
N THR A 127 -17.66 4.23 8.67
CA THR A 127 -16.80 5.39 8.39
C THR A 127 -17.13 6.56 9.31
N GLN A 128 -18.42 6.85 9.52
CA GLN A 128 -18.87 7.91 10.43
C GLN A 128 -18.39 7.65 11.86
N ALA A 129 -18.50 6.40 12.35
CA ALA A 129 -18.05 6.01 13.68
C ALA A 129 -16.52 6.27 13.87
N VAL A 130 -15.73 6.08 12.82
CA VAL A 130 -14.29 6.42 12.83
C VAL A 130 -14.10 7.94 12.86
N ILE A 131 -14.77 8.69 11.98
CA ILE A 131 -14.68 10.15 11.90
C ILE A 131 -15.04 10.80 13.23
N ASP A 132 -16.13 10.37 13.86
CA ASP A 132 -16.60 10.91 15.15
C ASP A 132 -15.66 10.58 16.33
N SER A 133 -14.69 9.70 16.12
CA SER A 133 -13.81 9.19 17.19
C SER A 133 -12.39 9.74 17.14
N THR A 134 -12.07 10.62 16.18
CA THR A 134 -10.72 11.17 15.98
C THR A 134 -10.75 12.57 15.39
N ASP A 135 -9.73 13.37 15.69
CA ASP A 135 -9.49 14.67 15.03
C ASP A 135 -8.58 14.53 13.80
N LEU A 136 -8.06 13.32 13.51
CA LEU A 136 -7.19 13.05 12.37
C LEU A 136 -8.02 12.98 11.07
N PRO A 137 -7.43 13.33 9.92
CA PRO A 137 -8.08 13.12 8.64
C PRO A 137 -8.36 11.63 8.42
N VAL A 138 -9.59 11.30 8.04
CA VAL A 138 -10.00 9.93 7.72
C VAL A 138 -10.05 9.75 6.21
N THR A 139 -9.37 8.74 5.69
CA THR A 139 -9.41 8.34 4.29
C THR A 139 -9.99 6.93 4.13
N VAL A 140 -10.39 6.60 2.92
CA VAL A 140 -10.94 5.28 2.60
C VAL A 140 -10.23 4.66 1.41
N LYS A 141 -9.91 3.36 1.50
CA LYS A 141 -9.46 2.56 0.37
C LYS A 141 -10.49 1.48 0.03
N THR A 142 -11.00 1.50 -1.19
CA THR A 142 -12.08 0.61 -1.64
C THR A 142 -11.83 0.02 -3.03
N ARG A 143 -12.82 -0.71 -3.56
CA ARG A 143 -12.90 -1.25 -4.92
C ARG A 143 -14.13 -0.70 -5.65
N LEU A 144 -14.29 -1.05 -6.93
CA LEU A 144 -15.40 -0.60 -7.78
C LEU A 144 -16.78 -1.06 -7.29
N GLY A 145 -16.83 -2.19 -6.60
CA GLY A 145 -18.01 -2.85 -6.11
C GLY A 145 -17.74 -4.30 -5.76
N TRP A 146 -18.79 -5.06 -5.43
CA TRP A 146 -18.69 -6.48 -5.10
C TRP A 146 -18.36 -7.34 -6.32
N ASP A 147 -19.11 -7.18 -7.41
CA ASP A 147 -18.94 -7.83 -8.70
C ASP A 147 -19.38 -6.91 -9.85
N ASP A 148 -19.28 -7.38 -11.08
CA ASP A 148 -19.55 -6.57 -12.26
C ASP A 148 -21.02 -6.14 -12.38
N SER A 149 -21.95 -6.84 -11.72
CA SER A 149 -23.39 -6.49 -11.67
C SER A 149 -23.73 -5.47 -10.58
N SER A 150 -22.79 -5.21 -9.66
CA SER A 150 -22.98 -4.36 -8.47
C SER A 150 -21.86 -3.33 -8.30
N ILE A 151 -21.38 -2.78 -9.41
CA ILE A 151 -20.44 -1.63 -9.38
C ILE A 151 -21.21 -0.39 -8.89
N ASN A 152 -20.80 0.13 -7.72
CA ASN A 152 -21.49 1.22 -7.04
C ASN A 152 -20.54 2.34 -6.58
N ILE A 153 -19.32 2.40 -7.16
CA ILE A 153 -18.26 3.33 -6.72
C ILE A 153 -18.67 4.80 -6.81
N ASP A 154 -19.54 5.19 -7.76
CA ASP A 154 -20.00 6.56 -7.90
C ASP A 154 -20.83 6.98 -6.68
N GLU A 155 -21.82 6.17 -6.29
CA GLU A 155 -22.64 6.40 -5.09
C GLU A 155 -21.76 6.38 -3.82
N VAL A 156 -20.85 5.39 -3.72
CA VAL A 156 -19.93 5.28 -2.58
C VAL A 156 -19.08 6.53 -2.43
N ALA A 157 -18.52 7.05 -3.52
CA ALA A 157 -17.67 8.24 -3.49
C ALA A 157 -18.44 9.50 -3.00
N GLU A 158 -19.65 9.71 -3.52
CA GLU A 158 -20.50 10.84 -3.09
C GLU A 158 -20.84 10.74 -1.60
N ARG A 159 -21.32 9.59 -1.16
CA ARG A 159 -21.76 9.38 0.23
C ARG A 159 -20.59 9.46 1.23
N LEU A 160 -19.40 8.95 0.86
CA LEU A 160 -18.21 9.09 1.70
C LEU A 160 -17.76 10.55 1.82
N GLN A 161 -17.80 11.30 0.72
CA GLN A 161 -17.50 12.73 0.77
C GLN A 161 -18.51 13.50 1.63
N ASP A 162 -19.82 13.22 1.50
CA ASP A 162 -20.89 13.91 2.24
C ASP A 162 -20.73 13.78 3.77
N ILE A 163 -20.10 12.69 4.25
CA ILE A 163 -19.79 12.49 5.68
C ILE A 163 -18.40 12.99 6.09
N GLY A 164 -17.62 13.59 5.17
CA GLY A 164 -16.34 14.23 5.50
C GLY A 164 -15.09 13.37 5.33
N VAL A 165 -15.13 12.31 4.50
CA VAL A 165 -13.91 11.57 4.11
C VAL A 165 -12.95 12.52 3.39
N ALA A 166 -11.69 12.54 3.85
CA ALA A 166 -10.68 13.49 3.40
C ALA A 166 -10.02 13.11 2.06
N ALA A 167 -10.02 11.84 1.67
CA ALA A 167 -9.59 11.36 0.36
C ALA A 167 -10.06 9.91 0.12
N LEU A 168 -10.18 9.51 -1.14
CA LEU A 168 -10.61 8.18 -1.55
C LEU A 168 -9.60 7.51 -2.49
N SER A 169 -9.12 6.33 -2.11
CA SER A 169 -8.28 5.47 -2.95
C SER A 169 -9.11 4.35 -3.55
N ILE A 170 -9.16 4.25 -4.88
CA ILE A 170 -10.03 3.29 -5.59
C ILE A 170 -9.18 2.26 -6.33
N HIS A 171 -9.29 0.99 -5.96
CA HIS A 171 -8.74 -0.09 -6.77
C HIS A 171 -9.70 -0.40 -7.94
N ALA A 172 -9.21 -0.23 -9.16
CA ALA A 172 -9.97 -0.36 -10.42
C ALA A 172 -10.34 -1.81 -10.78
N ARG A 173 -10.81 -2.57 -9.80
CA ARG A 173 -11.37 -3.93 -9.90
C ARG A 173 -12.50 -4.11 -8.91
N THR A 174 -13.44 -5.00 -9.25
CA THR A 174 -14.42 -5.49 -8.29
C THR A 174 -13.80 -6.48 -7.30
N ARG A 175 -14.52 -6.79 -6.20
CA ARG A 175 -14.07 -7.83 -5.26
C ARG A 175 -14.01 -9.19 -5.92
N ALA A 176 -14.97 -9.53 -6.78
CA ALA A 176 -15.05 -10.82 -7.45
C ALA A 176 -13.86 -11.06 -8.39
N GLN A 177 -13.37 -10.03 -9.06
CA GLN A 177 -12.18 -10.11 -9.91
C GLN A 177 -10.92 -10.43 -9.11
N MET A 178 -10.85 -10.05 -7.82
CA MET A 178 -9.65 -10.14 -6.99
C MET A 178 -8.44 -9.44 -7.66
N TYR A 179 -7.60 -10.21 -8.36
CA TYR A 179 -6.43 -9.73 -9.14
C TYR A 179 -6.44 -10.24 -10.58
N LYS A 180 -7.54 -10.89 -11.03
CA LYS A 180 -7.66 -11.43 -12.38
C LYS A 180 -8.08 -10.33 -13.37
N GLY A 181 -7.80 -10.56 -14.65
CA GLY A 181 -8.12 -9.61 -15.72
C GLY A 181 -7.34 -8.30 -15.59
N HIS A 182 -7.83 -7.26 -16.23
CA HIS A 182 -7.25 -5.91 -16.21
C HIS A 182 -8.05 -4.99 -15.28
N SER A 183 -7.38 -3.99 -14.72
CA SER A 183 -8.02 -2.93 -13.97
C SER A 183 -8.77 -1.99 -14.92
N ASP A 184 -10.03 -1.67 -14.62
CA ASP A 184 -10.84 -0.74 -15.40
C ASP A 184 -10.87 0.64 -14.73
N TRP A 185 -10.05 1.53 -15.25
CA TRP A 185 -9.92 2.88 -14.74
C TRP A 185 -11.01 3.85 -15.21
N SER A 186 -11.86 3.45 -16.14
CA SER A 186 -12.97 4.28 -16.63
C SER A 186 -13.93 4.67 -15.50
N HIS A 187 -14.15 3.77 -14.54
CA HIS A 187 -14.96 4.03 -13.34
C HIS A 187 -14.30 5.07 -12.42
N ILE A 188 -12.97 5.05 -12.26
CA ILE A 188 -12.27 6.06 -11.47
C ILE A 188 -12.36 7.43 -12.14
N ALA A 189 -12.19 7.47 -13.47
CA ALA A 189 -12.36 8.70 -14.24
C ALA A 189 -13.79 9.28 -14.09
N ARG A 190 -14.80 8.41 -14.10
CA ARG A 190 -16.18 8.83 -13.91
C ARG A 190 -16.42 9.47 -12.53
N VAL A 191 -15.89 8.85 -11.47
CA VAL A 191 -15.91 9.44 -10.13
C VAL A 191 -15.20 10.78 -10.10
N LYS A 192 -13.98 10.87 -10.68
CA LYS A 192 -13.20 12.12 -10.68
C LYS A 192 -13.85 13.25 -11.48
N ASN A 193 -14.52 12.91 -12.57
CA ASN A 193 -15.23 13.89 -13.43
C ASN A 193 -16.62 14.29 -12.87
N ASN A 194 -17.07 13.69 -11.78
CA ASN A 194 -18.30 14.09 -11.12
C ASN A 194 -18.08 15.47 -10.43
N PRO A 195 -18.81 16.53 -10.85
CA PRO A 195 -18.61 17.89 -10.32
C PRO A 195 -18.91 18.03 -8.81
N ARG A 196 -19.63 17.06 -8.24
CA ARG A 196 -19.87 17.03 -6.78
C ARG A 196 -18.63 16.58 -6.00
N ILE A 197 -17.70 15.81 -6.63
CA ILE A 197 -16.55 15.25 -5.95
C ILE A 197 -15.42 16.29 -5.91
N THR A 198 -15.13 16.76 -4.71
CA THR A 198 -14.07 17.74 -4.43
C THR A 198 -12.90 17.13 -3.63
N MET A 199 -13.12 16.00 -2.93
CA MET A 199 -12.04 15.30 -2.25
C MET A 199 -11.04 14.69 -3.25
N PRO A 200 -9.74 14.56 -2.87
CA PRO A 200 -8.74 13.89 -3.70
C PRO A 200 -9.14 12.45 -4.00
N ILE A 201 -8.97 12.05 -5.27
CA ILE A 201 -9.19 10.68 -5.76
C ILE A 201 -7.86 10.09 -6.20
N PHE A 202 -7.43 9.00 -5.55
CA PHE A 202 -6.22 8.26 -5.88
C PHE A 202 -6.56 6.96 -6.59
N GLY A 203 -6.01 6.76 -7.79
CA GLY A 203 -6.23 5.54 -8.56
C GLY A 203 -5.24 4.44 -8.20
N ASN A 204 -5.72 3.20 -8.15
CA ASN A 204 -4.92 2.01 -7.88
C ASN A 204 -5.28 0.87 -8.83
N GLY A 205 -4.29 0.11 -9.27
CA GLY A 205 -4.45 -1.09 -10.10
C GLY A 205 -3.55 -1.09 -11.33
N ASP A 206 -2.76 -2.15 -11.47
CA ASP A 206 -1.88 -2.46 -12.62
C ASP A 206 -0.87 -1.36 -13.02
N ILE A 207 -0.45 -0.53 -12.08
CA ILE A 207 0.61 0.46 -12.30
C ILE A 207 1.94 -0.25 -12.07
N ASP A 208 2.65 -0.55 -13.15
CA ASP A 208 3.88 -1.34 -13.15
C ASP A 208 4.99 -0.72 -14.02
N SER A 209 4.75 0.45 -14.61
CA SER A 209 5.75 1.19 -15.37
C SER A 209 5.50 2.71 -15.33
N PRO A 210 6.54 3.53 -15.60
CA PRO A 210 6.42 4.97 -15.72
C PRO A 210 5.44 5.43 -16.81
N GLU A 211 5.40 4.74 -17.94
CA GLU A 211 4.52 5.07 -19.07
C GLU A 211 3.05 4.88 -18.69
N LYS A 212 2.74 3.76 -18.01
CA LYS A 212 1.39 3.52 -17.51
C LYS A 212 0.97 4.58 -16.49
N ALA A 213 1.87 4.95 -15.59
CA ALA A 213 1.62 6.00 -14.62
C ALA A 213 1.32 7.35 -15.31
N LEU A 214 2.14 7.71 -16.33
CA LEU A 214 1.92 8.93 -17.12
C LEU A 214 0.61 8.86 -17.91
N LYS A 215 0.33 7.74 -18.55
CA LYS A 215 -0.93 7.50 -19.27
C LYS A 215 -2.13 7.73 -18.33
N TYR A 216 -2.12 7.11 -17.16
CA TYR A 216 -3.24 7.21 -16.22
C TYR A 216 -3.39 8.62 -15.63
N LYS A 217 -2.27 9.31 -15.38
CA LYS A 217 -2.28 10.71 -14.99
C LYS A 217 -2.96 11.60 -16.04
N SER A 218 -2.61 11.45 -17.32
CA SER A 218 -3.12 12.29 -18.40
C SER A 218 -4.54 11.93 -18.84
N GLU A 219 -4.90 10.64 -18.80
CA GLU A 219 -6.16 10.15 -19.36
C GLU A 219 -7.33 10.24 -18.37
N TYR A 220 -7.08 10.06 -17.07
CA TYR A 220 -8.15 9.94 -16.08
C TYR A 220 -8.29 11.12 -15.12
N GLY A 221 -7.41 12.12 -15.19
CA GLY A 221 -7.53 13.37 -14.42
C GLY A 221 -7.47 13.24 -12.90
N ILE A 222 -7.02 12.09 -12.40
CA ILE A 222 -6.91 11.75 -10.97
C ILE A 222 -5.86 12.61 -10.25
N ASP A 223 -5.96 12.69 -8.92
CA ASP A 223 -5.08 13.53 -8.11
C ASP A 223 -3.75 12.88 -7.73
N GLY A 224 -3.60 11.57 -7.95
CA GLY A 224 -2.39 10.80 -7.70
C GLY A 224 -2.64 9.31 -7.88
N ILE A 225 -1.60 8.51 -7.75
CA ILE A 225 -1.67 7.06 -7.94
C ILE A 225 -1.13 6.31 -6.72
N MET A 226 -1.76 5.15 -6.45
CA MET A 226 -1.35 4.24 -5.40
C MET A 226 -0.75 2.97 -6.03
N ILE A 227 0.50 2.65 -5.68
CA ILE A 227 1.28 1.55 -6.23
C ILE A 227 1.35 0.43 -5.18
N GLY A 228 1.01 -0.78 -5.59
CA GLY A 228 1.07 -1.97 -4.73
C GLY A 228 2.14 -2.95 -5.21
N ARG A 229 1.72 -4.03 -5.84
CA ARG A 229 2.55 -5.18 -6.22
C ARG A 229 3.84 -4.84 -6.98
N ALA A 230 3.82 -3.80 -7.79
CA ALA A 230 5.00 -3.37 -8.56
C ALA A 230 6.13 -2.82 -7.67
N ALA A 231 5.82 -2.37 -6.45
CA ALA A 231 6.83 -1.91 -5.50
C ALA A 231 7.50 -3.07 -4.73
N ILE A 232 6.88 -4.27 -4.68
CA ILE A 232 7.40 -5.41 -3.90
C ILE A 232 8.75 -5.86 -4.46
N GLY A 233 9.83 -5.68 -3.69
CA GLY A 233 11.20 -5.96 -4.13
C GLY A 233 11.68 -5.07 -5.29
N TYR A 234 10.94 -4.00 -5.61
CA TYR A 234 11.31 -3.02 -6.61
C TYR A 234 10.91 -1.59 -6.21
N PRO A 235 11.40 -1.06 -5.08
CA PRO A 235 11.00 0.27 -4.59
C PRO A 235 11.41 1.41 -5.54
N TRP A 236 12.35 1.21 -6.44
CA TRP A 236 12.79 2.17 -7.48
C TRP A 236 11.67 2.65 -8.38
N ILE A 237 10.54 1.93 -8.47
CA ILE A 237 9.38 2.31 -9.30
C ILE A 237 8.92 3.75 -9.01
N PHE A 238 9.00 4.21 -7.76
CA PHE A 238 8.62 5.57 -7.39
C PHE A 238 9.55 6.62 -8.00
N ASN A 239 10.86 6.44 -7.90
CA ASN A 239 11.84 7.33 -8.52
C ASN A 239 11.77 7.29 -10.05
N GLU A 240 11.62 6.11 -10.63
CA GLU A 240 11.48 5.94 -12.08
C GLU A 240 10.28 6.73 -12.62
N ILE A 241 9.12 6.63 -11.96
CA ILE A 241 7.91 7.36 -12.35
C ILE A 241 8.12 8.88 -12.21
N LYS A 242 8.68 9.35 -11.10
CA LYS A 242 8.93 10.78 -10.89
C LYS A 242 9.91 11.34 -11.91
N HIS A 243 10.99 10.61 -12.20
CA HIS A 243 11.96 11.01 -13.21
C HIS A 243 11.31 11.10 -14.59
N TYR A 244 10.56 10.07 -14.97
CA TYR A 244 9.87 10.03 -16.26
C TYR A 244 8.83 11.15 -16.41
N PHE A 245 8.11 11.49 -15.36
CA PHE A 245 7.18 12.64 -15.37
C PHE A 245 7.88 13.96 -15.61
N LYS A 246 9.11 14.10 -15.12
CA LYS A 246 9.90 15.34 -15.23
C LYS A 246 10.62 15.46 -16.57
N THR A 247 11.13 14.36 -17.11
CA THR A 247 12.08 14.39 -18.24
C THR A 247 11.54 13.72 -19.51
N GLY A 248 10.57 12.82 -19.39
CA GLY A 248 10.16 11.91 -20.47
C GLY A 248 11.14 10.75 -20.72
N GLU A 249 12.21 10.64 -19.95
CA GLU A 249 13.26 9.64 -20.09
C GLU A 249 13.25 8.63 -18.96
N HIS A 250 13.71 7.40 -19.24
CA HIS A 250 13.86 6.36 -18.24
C HIS A 250 15.14 6.55 -17.42
N LEU A 251 15.04 6.26 -16.13
CA LEU A 251 16.23 6.02 -15.32
C LEU A 251 16.89 4.70 -15.72
N ALA A 252 18.21 4.62 -15.62
CA ALA A 252 18.92 3.36 -15.70
C ALA A 252 18.37 2.38 -14.64
N LYS A 253 18.19 1.13 -15.03
CA LYS A 253 17.72 0.10 -14.10
C LYS A 253 18.71 -0.09 -12.95
N PRO A 254 18.24 -0.37 -11.73
CA PRO A 254 19.12 -0.64 -10.59
C PRO A 254 20.01 -1.86 -10.89
N THR A 255 21.33 -1.68 -10.72
CA THR A 255 22.31 -2.74 -10.86
C THR A 255 22.10 -3.85 -9.82
N VAL A 256 22.76 -5.00 -9.98
CA VAL A 256 22.73 -6.05 -8.96
C VAL A 256 23.30 -5.55 -7.64
N VAL A 257 24.34 -4.74 -7.66
CA VAL A 257 24.90 -4.09 -6.46
C VAL A 257 23.85 -3.26 -5.72
N ASN A 258 23.10 -2.39 -6.43
CA ASN A 258 22.01 -1.62 -5.82
C ASN A 258 20.92 -2.51 -5.21
N ARG A 259 20.59 -3.62 -5.87
CA ARG A 259 19.56 -4.55 -5.39
C ARG A 259 20.03 -5.33 -4.16
N VAL A 260 21.29 -5.75 -4.13
CA VAL A 260 21.90 -6.39 -2.95
C VAL A 260 21.92 -5.43 -1.77
N GLU A 261 22.31 -4.19 -1.97
CA GLU A 261 22.29 -3.14 -0.94
C GLU A 261 20.87 -2.93 -0.38
N ALA A 262 19.86 -2.83 -1.25
CA ALA A 262 18.47 -2.70 -0.82
C ALA A 262 18.00 -3.91 -0.01
N VAL A 263 18.39 -5.13 -0.38
CA VAL A 263 18.07 -6.34 0.39
C VAL A 263 18.77 -6.34 1.74
N ARG A 264 20.05 -5.95 1.80
CA ARG A 264 20.80 -5.84 3.06
C ARG A 264 20.12 -4.86 4.02
N ASN A 265 19.77 -3.68 3.53
CA ASN A 265 19.07 -2.66 4.30
C ASN A 265 17.71 -3.17 4.80
N HIS A 266 16.90 -3.76 3.91
CA HIS A 266 15.60 -4.31 4.27
C HIS A 266 15.71 -5.37 5.35
N LEU A 267 16.63 -6.34 5.18
CA LEU A 267 16.86 -7.43 6.13
C LEU A 267 17.34 -6.89 7.49
N THR A 268 18.31 -5.98 7.49
CA THR A 268 18.83 -5.35 8.72
C THR A 268 17.73 -4.65 9.49
N TRP A 269 16.95 -3.78 8.85
CA TRP A 269 15.85 -3.07 9.51
C TRP A 269 14.72 -4.00 9.95
N ALA A 270 14.45 -5.07 9.20
CA ALA A 270 13.47 -6.06 9.60
C ALA A 270 13.90 -6.81 10.87
N MET A 271 15.18 -7.18 10.97
CA MET A 271 15.72 -7.80 12.18
C MET A 271 15.76 -6.84 13.37
N GLU A 272 16.11 -5.58 13.15
CA GLU A 272 16.10 -4.54 14.19
C GLU A 272 14.69 -4.31 14.76
N TRP A 273 13.67 -4.32 13.89
CA TRP A 273 12.29 -4.04 14.29
C TRP A 273 11.58 -5.21 14.96
N LYS A 274 11.66 -6.42 14.40
CA LYS A 274 10.87 -7.57 14.86
C LYS A 274 11.69 -8.75 15.38
N GLY A 275 13.00 -8.54 15.55
CA GLY A 275 13.99 -9.55 15.95
C GLY A 275 14.47 -10.42 14.80
N GLU A 276 15.62 -11.02 14.97
CA GLU A 276 16.36 -11.75 13.94
C GLU A 276 15.50 -12.79 13.21
N ARG A 277 14.88 -13.71 13.97
CA ARG A 277 14.13 -14.84 13.40
C ARG A 277 12.96 -14.37 12.51
N LEU A 278 12.13 -13.44 13.01
CA LEU A 278 10.98 -12.97 12.26
C LEU A 278 11.42 -12.06 11.11
N GLY A 279 12.42 -11.22 11.34
CA GLY A 279 13.00 -10.35 10.30
C GLY A 279 13.47 -11.17 9.09
N ILE A 280 14.19 -12.27 9.32
CA ILE A 280 14.64 -13.17 8.24
C ILE A 280 13.46 -13.82 7.53
N VAL A 281 12.54 -14.43 8.27
CA VAL A 281 11.45 -15.23 7.69
C VAL A 281 10.49 -14.36 6.87
N GLU A 282 10.14 -13.20 7.38
CA GLU A 282 9.14 -12.31 6.74
C GLU A 282 9.74 -11.50 5.58
N THR A 283 11.07 -11.39 5.46
CA THR A 283 11.72 -10.80 4.27
C THR A 283 11.82 -11.77 3.08
N ARG A 284 11.71 -13.08 3.29
CA ARG A 284 11.83 -14.11 2.23
C ARG A 284 10.94 -13.88 1.00
N PRO A 285 9.65 -13.51 1.12
CA PRO A 285 8.78 -13.26 -0.03
C PRO A 285 9.29 -12.17 -0.98
N HIS A 286 10.10 -11.23 -0.48
CA HIS A 286 10.64 -10.12 -1.25
C HIS A 286 11.82 -10.51 -2.15
N TYR A 287 12.62 -11.52 -1.77
CA TYR A 287 13.86 -11.87 -2.48
C TYR A 287 13.65 -12.21 -3.95
N ALA A 288 12.57 -12.92 -4.28
CA ALA A 288 12.26 -13.30 -5.66
C ALA A 288 12.05 -12.08 -6.58
N ASN A 289 11.52 -10.99 -6.04
CA ASN A 289 11.25 -9.79 -6.79
C ASN A 289 12.47 -8.87 -6.90
N TYR A 290 13.30 -8.77 -5.84
CA TYR A 290 14.54 -7.99 -5.89
C TYR A 290 15.47 -8.44 -7.02
N PHE A 291 15.57 -9.74 -7.24
CA PHE A 291 16.46 -10.34 -8.24
C PHE A 291 15.74 -10.83 -9.50
N LYS A 292 14.51 -10.36 -9.71
CA LYS A 292 13.74 -10.70 -10.92
C LYS A 292 14.46 -10.23 -12.17
N GLY A 293 14.57 -11.10 -13.17
CA GLY A 293 15.20 -10.83 -14.46
C GLY A 293 16.62 -11.39 -14.57
N ILE A 294 17.31 -11.73 -13.47
CA ILE A 294 18.64 -12.32 -13.52
C ILE A 294 18.53 -13.76 -14.03
N GLN A 295 19.28 -14.08 -15.09
CA GLN A 295 19.37 -15.43 -15.64
C GLN A 295 20.14 -16.36 -14.68
N SER A 296 19.78 -17.64 -14.68
CA SER A 296 20.43 -18.69 -13.86
C SER A 296 20.42 -18.44 -12.34
N PHE A 297 19.52 -17.59 -11.84
CA PHE A 297 19.46 -17.17 -10.43
C PHE A 297 18.77 -18.17 -9.49
N LYS A 298 18.33 -19.34 -9.98
CA LYS A 298 17.52 -20.31 -9.22
C LYS A 298 18.20 -20.79 -7.93
N GLU A 299 19.49 -21.11 -7.99
CA GLU A 299 20.26 -21.62 -6.86
C GLU A 299 20.43 -20.55 -5.77
N HIS A 300 20.79 -19.33 -6.14
CA HIS A 300 20.91 -18.21 -5.20
C HIS A 300 19.58 -17.89 -4.53
N ARG A 301 18.47 -17.92 -5.28
CA ARG A 301 17.14 -17.75 -4.72
C ARG A 301 16.83 -18.83 -3.69
N GLN A 302 17.15 -20.10 -4.00
CA GLN A 302 16.95 -21.21 -3.06
C GLN A 302 17.76 -21.00 -1.77
N LYS A 303 19.02 -20.58 -1.87
CA LYS A 303 19.84 -20.21 -0.72
C LYS A 303 19.16 -19.16 0.14
N LEU A 304 18.78 -18.00 -0.46
CA LEU A 304 18.18 -16.88 0.27
C LEU A 304 16.89 -17.24 1.03
N VAL A 305 16.05 -18.13 0.51
CA VAL A 305 14.79 -18.50 1.17
C VAL A 305 14.93 -19.62 2.19
N THR A 306 16.07 -20.33 2.23
CA THR A 306 16.32 -21.46 3.14
C THR A 306 17.25 -21.11 4.30
N LEU A 307 18.20 -20.21 4.09
CA LEU A 307 19.14 -19.77 5.11
C LEU A 307 18.40 -19.09 6.29
N SER A 308 18.94 -19.27 7.49
CA SER A 308 18.24 -18.91 8.73
C SER A 308 19.07 -18.04 9.69
N THR A 309 20.32 -17.77 9.37
CA THR A 309 21.19 -16.87 10.14
C THR A 309 21.57 -15.63 9.34
N PRO A 310 21.76 -14.48 9.99
CA PRO A 310 22.20 -13.27 9.32
C PRO A 310 23.53 -13.45 8.58
N GLU A 311 24.51 -14.13 9.21
CA GLU A 311 25.83 -14.34 8.66
C GLU A 311 25.77 -15.10 7.32
N GLU A 312 25.01 -16.19 7.27
CA GLU A 312 24.82 -16.98 6.05
C GLU A 312 24.12 -16.16 4.95
N LEU A 313 23.10 -15.40 5.32
CA LEU A 313 22.36 -14.54 4.37
C LEU A 313 23.23 -13.41 3.82
N PHE A 314 24.00 -12.74 4.66
CA PHE A 314 24.91 -11.70 4.19
C PHE A 314 26.06 -12.29 3.35
N ALA A 315 26.57 -13.46 3.68
CA ALA A 315 27.54 -14.17 2.85
C ALA A 315 26.96 -14.55 1.47
N ALA A 316 25.72 -15.04 1.42
CA ALA A 316 25.03 -15.33 0.16
C ALA A 316 24.78 -14.06 -0.68
N LEU A 317 24.48 -12.94 -0.04
CA LEU A 317 24.35 -11.64 -0.72
C LEU A 317 25.67 -11.14 -1.29
N ASN A 318 26.80 -11.35 -0.57
CA ASN A 318 28.15 -11.06 -1.10
C ASN A 318 28.46 -11.90 -2.34
N GLU A 319 28.16 -13.23 -2.29
CA GLU A 319 28.33 -14.13 -3.43
C GLU A 319 27.53 -13.66 -4.66
N ILE A 320 26.27 -13.23 -4.45
CA ILE A 320 25.41 -12.69 -5.53
C ILE A 320 26.03 -11.41 -6.13
N GLU A 321 26.49 -10.52 -5.28
CA GLU A 321 27.13 -9.27 -5.72
C GLU A 321 28.38 -9.54 -6.56
N GLU A 322 29.23 -10.46 -6.11
CA GLU A 322 30.46 -10.84 -6.83
C GLU A 322 30.16 -11.51 -8.19
N VAL A 323 29.25 -12.48 -8.20
CA VAL A 323 28.95 -13.28 -9.42
C VAL A 323 28.21 -12.45 -10.47
N TYR A 324 27.36 -11.51 -10.06
CA TYR A 324 26.47 -10.77 -10.97
C TYR A 324 26.76 -9.26 -11.02
N SER A 325 27.92 -8.78 -10.54
CA SER A 325 28.28 -7.36 -10.54
C SER A 325 28.16 -6.69 -11.92
N GLU A 326 28.55 -7.39 -12.98
CA GLU A 326 28.53 -6.92 -14.35
C GLU A 326 27.20 -7.21 -15.09
N TYR A 327 26.20 -7.80 -14.41
CA TYR A 327 24.92 -8.13 -15.04
C TYR A 327 24.12 -6.86 -15.35
N GLN A 328 23.66 -6.76 -16.62
CA GLN A 328 22.81 -5.66 -17.10
C GLN A 328 21.37 -6.13 -17.29
N PHE A 329 20.41 -5.32 -16.82
CA PHE A 329 18.97 -5.58 -16.91
C PHE A 329 18.34 -5.03 -18.18
#